data_83e3992fe9bdad618b55e963bd54b12b
#
_entry.id   83e3992fe9bdad618b55e963bd54b12b
#
_cell.length_a   1.000
_cell.length_b   1.000
_cell.length_c   1.000
_cell.angle_alpha   90.00
_cell.angle_beta   90.00
_cell.angle_gamma   90.00
#
_symmetry.space_group_name_H-M   'P 1'
#
loop_
_entity.id
_entity.type
_entity.pdbx_description
1 polymer ?
#
loop_
_entity_poly.entity_id
_entity_poly.type
_entity_poly.pdbx_seq_one_letter_code
_entity_poly.pdbx_strand_id
1 'polypeptide(L)'
;MVPFYPRVFGWTLAGALALGLPDAHAAPPGASQPADVAADTGGGAPVTIVSDVHEFVIQHDGSLDEHDDSTLRANDANGIDAIAQRYVWFDRNLEKVDLLAAETIDRDGVAHPVGADGIRDVQEPRSAGAPTFQDGLLRTVVFPGVEAGSSTRVAFRKTRTKPVNRGYFGYTVEPSREPVDSQRLIFDVPADMPLYADARGYVALPPVTANGRTRYEFEYRHGPYDRIESGAVGYATYGDRLVVSTLPDYAAFAARYRNAAVDPGADDPAVAQLARTLTAGAADPRDKARLLYDWVQANIRYVGLFLGETAAAPHRVTDILRNRYGDCKDHVALFGALLAAVGIRSEPVLLNLGSVYTLPSVPGYGGGAINHAITWLPDLARYADTTTAGIAFGYLPPIVMDRPALLVDTGVLSRTPATQPRGRLARVEIDAAGAGTTRFHAYVEDDGWTAELERNLFRRATPDSVAQLANNRLRQSGLRGRA
;
A
#
# COMPACT_ATOMS: atom_id res chain seq x y z
N MET A 1 -11.37 -6.05 -19.36
CA MET A 1 -10.46 -7.21 -19.28
C MET A 1 -9.27 -6.74 -18.45
N VAL A 2 -9.28 -7.01 -17.15
CA VAL A 2 -8.17 -6.65 -16.25
C VAL A 2 -7.32 -7.92 -16.17
N PRO A 3 -6.04 -7.88 -16.53
CA PRO A 3 -5.20 -9.06 -16.44
C PRO A 3 -5.06 -9.47 -14.97
N PHE A 4 -5.35 -10.72 -14.71
CA PHE A 4 -5.16 -11.39 -13.44
C PHE A 4 -3.65 -11.47 -13.19
N TYR A 5 -3.15 -10.68 -12.25
CA TYR A 5 -1.79 -10.84 -11.75
C TYR A 5 -1.83 -11.81 -10.58
N PRO A 6 -1.20 -13.00 -10.68
CA PRO A 6 -0.83 -13.71 -9.48
C PRO A 6 0.04 -12.76 -8.67
N ARG A 7 -0.32 -12.52 -7.44
CA ARG A 7 0.37 -11.61 -6.53
C ARG A 7 1.79 -12.11 -6.29
N VAL A 8 2.72 -11.71 -7.13
CA VAL A 8 4.09 -11.54 -6.68
C VAL A 8 4.04 -10.30 -5.81
N PHE A 9 4.34 -10.43 -4.53
CA PHE A 9 4.26 -9.38 -3.53
C PHE A 9 5.06 -8.16 -3.95
N GLY A 10 4.37 -7.24 -4.56
CA GLY A 10 4.81 -5.90 -4.81
C GLY A 10 3.73 -5.00 -4.24
N TRP A 11 4.08 -4.14 -3.35
CA TRP A 11 3.38 -3.02 -2.79
C TRP A 11 2.21 -2.53 -3.63
N THR A 12 0.99 -2.85 -3.25
CA THR A 12 -0.20 -2.17 -3.78
C THR A 12 -0.42 -0.90 -2.97
N LEU A 13 0.29 0.18 -3.32
CA LEU A 13 -0.23 1.49 -3.08
C LEU A 13 -1.15 1.84 -4.25
N ALA A 14 -2.44 1.58 -4.07
CA ALA A 14 -3.46 2.21 -4.87
C ALA A 14 -3.49 3.70 -4.50
N GLY A 15 -2.58 4.46 -5.06
CA GLY A 15 -2.65 5.92 -5.12
C GLY A 15 -3.65 6.34 -6.19
N ALA A 16 -4.87 5.89 -6.10
CA ALA A 16 -5.97 6.48 -6.85
C ALA A 16 -6.68 7.44 -5.90
N LEU A 17 -6.30 8.70 -5.94
CA LEU A 17 -7.12 9.80 -5.46
C LEU A 17 -8.33 9.96 -6.39
N ALA A 18 -9.27 9.04 -6.28
CA ALA A 18 -10.66 9.27 -6.60
C ALA A 18 -11.37 9.50 -5.27
N LEU A 19 -11.38 10.74 -4.80
CA LEU A 19 -12.25 11.19 -3.73
C LEU A 19 -13.69 11.24 -4.25
N GLY A 20 -14.30 10.07 -4.40
CA GLY A 20 -15.72 9.88 -4.42
C GLY A 20 -16.06 9.08 -3.17
N LEU A 21 -16.52 9.73 -2.12
CA LEU A 21 -17.19 9.04 -1.05
C LEU A 21 -18.49 8.47 -1.65
N PRO A 22 -18.75 7.17 -1.57
CA PRO A 22 -20.09 6.67 -1.81
C PRO A 22 -20.92 7.02 -0.58
N ASP A 23 -21.79 8.01 -0.72
CA ASP A 23 -23.02 7.98 0.04
C ASP A 23 -23.73 6.69 -0.36
N ALA A 24 -24.10 5.88 0.63
CA ALA A 24 -24.88 4.67 0.42
C ALA A 24 -26.28 5.03 -0.08
N HIS A 25 -26.40 5.26 -1.39
CA HIS A 25 -27.69 5.35 -2.09
C HIS A 25 -27.54 4.74 -3.48
N ALA A 26 -28.53 3.95 -3.84
CA ALA A 26 -28.62 3.12 -5.03
C ALA A 26 -28.10 3.77 -6.31
N ALA A 27 -27.32 3.02 -7.07
CA ALA A 27 -26.87 3.39 -8.40
C ALA A 27 -28.06 3.64 -9.34
N PRO A 28 -28.02 4.67 -10.20
CA PRO A 28 -29.04 4.88 -11.20
C PRO A 28 -28.98 3.78 -12.27
N PRO A 29 -30.12 3.34 -12.81
CA PRO A 29 -30.14 2.36 -13.89
C PRO A 29 -29.56 3.00 -15.16
N GLY A 30 -28.43 2.47 -15.66
CA GLY A 30 -27.84 2.88 -16.94
C GLY A 30 -26.35 3.24 -16.93
N ALA A 31 -25.67 3.31 -15.79
CA ALA A 31 -24.23 3.24 -15.77
C ALA A 31 -23.83 1.77 -15.97
N SER A 32 -23.07 1.47 -17.02
CA SER A 32 -22.39 0.19 -17.14
C SER A 32 -21.52 0.04 -15.90
N GLN A 33 -22.02 -0.70 -14.92
CA GLN A 33 -21.21 -1.22 -13.82
C GLN A 33 -20.02 -1.92 -14.46
N PRO A 34 -18.82 -1.81 -13.89
CA PRO A 34 -17.78 -2.78 -14.20
C PRO A 34 -18.46 -4.13 -14.01
N ALA A 35 -18.45 -4.94 -15.07
CA ALA A 35 -19.17 -6.20 -15.13
C ALA A 35 -19.16 -6.86 -13.75
N ASP A 36 -20.33 -7.09 -13.18
CA ASP A 36 -20.47 -7.96 -12.04
C ASP A 36 -19.62 -9.17 -12.35
N VAL A 37 -18.61 -9.41 -11.51
CA VAL A 37 -17.94 -10.70 -11.50
C VAL A 37 -19.08 -11.67 -11.28
N ALA A 38 -19.38 -12.43 -12.33
CA ALA A 38 -20.53 -13.29 -12.41
C ALA A 38 -20.73 -13.98 -11.07
N ALA A 39 -21.93 -13.87 -10.54
CA ALA A 39 -22.35 -14.69 -9.41
C ALA A 39 -21.92 -16.13 -9.75
N ASP A 40 -21.21 -16.76 -8.84
CA ASP A 40 -20.76 -18.12 -8.92
C ASP A 40 -21.92 -19.01 -9.46
N THR A 41 -21.84 -19.34 -10.75
CA THR A 41 -22.76 -20.27 -11.41
C THR A 41 -22.28 -21.69 -11.22
N GLY A 42 -21.73 -22.05 -10.05
CA GLY A 42 -21.38 -23.44 -9.70
C GLY A 42 -20.22 -24.04 -10.50
N GLY A 43 -19.42 -23.22 -11.16
CA GLY A 43 -18.15 -23.61 -11.77
C GLY A 43 -17.05 -23.59 -10.72
N GLY A 44 -16.19 -24.64 -10.69
CA GLY A 44 -15.01 -24.67 -9.83
C GLY A 44 -14.06 -23.48 -10.11
N ALA A 45 -13.09 -23.24 -9.23
CA ALA A 45 -12.09 -22.18 -9.43
C ALA A 45 -11.35 -22.37 -10.78
N PRO A 46 -11.13 -21.30 -11.55
CA PRO A 46 -10.51 -21.41 -12.88
C PRO A 46 -9.05 -21.87 -12.82
N VAL A 47 -8.37 -21.62 -11.70
CA VAL A 47 -6.97 -22.00 -11.49
C VAL A 47 -6.83 -22.77 -10.19
N THR A 48 -5.87 -23.69 -10.14
CA THR A 48 -5.38 -24.33 -8.90
C THR A 48 -3.87 -24.09 -8.78
N ILE A 49 -3.41 -23.70 -7.60
CA ILE A 49 -2.01 -23.73 -7.23
C ILE A 49 -1.66 -25.17 -6.84
N VAL A 50 -1.05 -25.89 -7.75
CA VAL A 50 -0.70 -27.30 -7.55
C VAL A 50 0.45 -27.44 -6.55
N SER A 51 1.47 -26.60 -6.72
CA SER A 51 2.64 -26.54 -5.84
C SER A 51 3.20 -25.13 -5.86
N ASP A 52 3.60 -24.65 -4.67
CA ASP A 52 4.31 -23.37 -4.51
C ASP A 52 5.33 -23.53 -3.38
N VAL A 53 6.61 -23.60 -3.75
CA VAL A 53 7.72 -23.69 -2.80
C VAL A 53 8.52 -22.42 -2.90
N HIS A 54 8.52 -21.65 -1.81
CA HIS A 54 9.22 -20.38 -1.73
C HIS A 54 10.23 -20.42 -0.57
N GLU A 55 11.51 -20.35 -0.88
CA GLU A 55 12.61 -20.42 0.08
C GLU A 55 13.42 -19.14 0.07
N PHE A 56 13.67 -18.61 1.27
CA PHE A 56 14.53 -17.47 1.53
C PHE A 56 15.76 -17.91 2.32
N VAL A 57 16.95 -17.73 1.75
CA VAL A 57 18.23 -17.93 2.43
C VAL A 57 18.78 -16.55 2.83
N ILE A 58 18.60 -16.19 4.09
CA ILE A 58 18.81 -14.84 4.62
C ILE A 58 20.21 -14.74 5.27
N GLN A 59 20.91 -13.62 5.11
CA GLN A 59 22.19 -13.32 5.73
C GLN A 59 22.05 -12.29 6.85
N HIS A 60 23.06 -12.20 7.73
CA HIS A 60 23.06 -11.25 8.86
C HIS A 60 22.91 -9.78 8.45
N ASP A 61 23.44 -9.42 7.29
CA ASP A 61 23.33 -8.05 6.77
C ASP A 61 21.98 -7.74 6.13
N GLY A 62 21.10 -8.76 5.96
CA GLY A 62 19.80 -8.65 5.30
C GLY A 62 19.84 -8.91 3.80
N SER A 63 21.01 -9.25 3.23
CA SER A 63 21.08 -9.81 1.88
C SER A 63 20.43 -11.20 1.86
N LEU A 64 19.94 -11.65 0.70
CA LEU A 64 19.25 -12.93 0.60
C LEU A 64 19.30 -13.53 -0.79
N ASP A 65 19.18 -14.85 -0.86
CA ASP A 65 18.77 -15.60 -2.04
C ASP A 65 17.33 -16.06 -1.83
N GLU A 66 16.48 -15.83 -2.83
CA GLU A 66 15.09 -16.26 -2.91
C GLU A 66 14.99 -17.31 -4.02
N HIS A 67 14.47 -18.49 -3.67
CA HIS A 67 14.17 -19.57 -4.60
C HIS A 67 12.67 -19.78 -4.64
N ASP A 68 12.09 -19.72 -5.80
CA ASP A 68 10.68 -19.97 -6.04
C ASP A 68 10.54 -21.11 -7.06
N ASP A 69 9.64 -22.04 -6.80
CA ASP A 69 9.23 -23.10 -7.74
C ASP A 69 7.72 -23.29 -7.62
N SER A 70 7.00 -22.77 -8.57
CA SER A 70 5.54 -22.73 -8.50
C SER A 70 4.90 -23.28 -9.77
N THR A 71 3.88 -24.13 -9.57
CA THR A 71 3.09 -24.78 -10.62
C THR A 71 1.62 -24.41 -10.47
N LEU A 72 1.04 -23.83 -11.52
CA LEU A 72 -0.36 -23.46 -11.61
C LEU A 72 -1.05 -24.29 -12.70
N ARG A 73 -2.27 -24.77 -12.45
CA ARG A 73 -3.10 -25.50 -13.40
C ARG A 73 -4.32 -24.70 -13.84
N ALA A 74 -4.57 -24.63 -15.16
CA ALA A 74 -5.81 -24.14 -15.69
C ALA A 74 -6.89 -25.22 -15.59
N ASN A 75 -7.92 -24.99 -14.77
CA ASN A 75 -9.01 -25.95 -14.59
C ASN A 75 -10.05 -25.88 -15.73
N ASP A 76 -10.18 -24.68 -16.33
CA ASP A 76 -11.11 -24.41 -17.42
C ASP A 76 -10.54 -23.36 -18.41
N ALA A 77 -11.36 -22.93 -19.36
CA ALA A 77 -10.95 -21.92 -20.36
C ALA A 77 -10.61 -20.55 -19.74
N ASN A 78 -11.22 -20.17 -18.62
CA ASN A 78 -10.89 -18.91 -17.96
C ASN A 78 -9.53 -19.00 -17.25
N GLY A 79 -9.14 -20.18 -16.80
CA GLY A 79 -7.84 -20.43 -16.19
C GLY A 79 -6.69 -20.30 -17.19
N ILE A 80 -6.92 -20.53 -18.49
CA ILE A 80 -5.88 -20.42 -19.52
C ILE A 80 -5.28 -19.01 -19.51
N ASP A 81 -6.12 -17.98 -19.64
CA ASP A 81 -5.66 -16.59 -19.69
C ASP A 81 -4.92 -16.19 -18.39
N ALA A 82 -5.31 -16.78 -17.26
CA ALA A 82 -4.70 -16.50 -15.96
C ALA A 82 -3.28 -17.04 -15.80
N ILE A 83 -2.95 -18.17 -16.45
CA ILE A 83 -1.64 -18.82 -16.30
C ILE A 83 -0.76 -18.80 -17.55
N ALA A 84 -1.32 -18.42 -18.72
CA ALA A 84 -0.58 -18.36 -19.98
C ALA A 84 0.58 -17.35 -19.96
N GLN A 85 0.57 -16.42 -19.03
CA GLN A 85 1.64 -15.46 -18.84
C GLN A 85 1.92 -15.27 -17.34
N ARG A 86 3.19 -15.38 -16.94
CA ARG A 86 3.63 -15.20 -15.56
C ARG A 86 4.71 -14.13 -15.47
N TYR A 87 4.87 -13.56 -14.28
CA TYR A 87 5.74 -12.41 -14.07
C TYR A 87 6.61 -12.61 -12.82
N VAL A 88 7.90 -12.25 -12.94
CA VAL A 88 8.81 -12.14 -11.80
C VAL A 88 9.27 -10.69 -11.71
N TRP A 89 8.87 -10.01 -10.65
CA TRP A 89 9.31 -8.65 -10.40
C TRP A 89 10.68 -8.64 -9.73
N PHE A 90 11.54 -7.67 -10.13
CA PHE A 90 12.84 -7.43 -9.48
C PHE A 90 13.30 -5.99 -9.69
N ASP A 91 14.12 -5.49 -8.76
CA ASP A 91 14.85 -4.22 -8.88
C ASP A 91 16.24 -4.51 -9.47
N ARG A 92 16.52 -4.02 -10.68
CA ARG A 92 17.78 -4.32 -11.40
C ARG A 92 19.04 -3.81 -10.69
N ASN A 93 18.93 -2.82 -9.76
CA ASN A 93 20.06 -2.29 -9.03
C ASN A 93 20.36 -3.06 -7.73
N LEU A 94 19.36 -3.79 -7.22
CA LEU A 94 19.45 -4.54 -5.98
C LEU A 94 19.47 -6.05 -6.21
N GLU A 95 18.88 -6.52 -7.31
CA GLU A 95 18.53 -7.92 -7.51
C GLU A 95 18.95 -8.43 -8.90
N LYS A 96 19.30 -9.70 -8.91
CA LYS A 96 19.49 -10.48 -10.13
C LYS A 96 18.51 -11.64 -10.13
N VAL A 97 17.83 -11.89 -11.25
CA VAL A 97 16.94 -13.03 -11.44
C VAL A 97 17.56 -13.99 -12.43
N ASP A 98 17.70 -15.25 -12.03
CA ASP A 98 18.09 -16.38 -12.89
C ASP A 98 16.86 -17.30 -13.00
N LEU A 99 16.31 -17.46 -14.20
CA LEU A 99 15.21 -18.38 -14.46
C LEU A 99 15.79 -19.80 -14.57
N LEU A 100 15.30 -20.70 -13.71
CA LEU A 100 15.79 -22.09 -13.62
C LEU A 100 14.93 -23.04 -14.46
N ALA A 101 13.61 -22.82 -14.49
CA ALA A 101 12.68 -23.52 -15.34
C ALA A 101 11.52 -22.60 -15.74
N ALA A 102 11.02 -22.78 -16.95
CA ALA A 102 9.76 -22.22 -17.43
C ALA A 102 9.20 -23.19 -18.48
N GLU A 103 8.06 -23.80 -18.19
CA GLU A 103 7.50 -24.85 -19.03
C GLU A 103 5.98 -24.95 -18.91
N THR A 104 5.32 -25.30 -20.01
CA THR A 104 3.95 -25.80 -19.98
C THR A 104 4.00 -27.31 -19.79
N ILE A 105 3.23 -27.84 -18.86
CA ILE A 105 3.03 -29.28 -18.66
C ILE A 105 1.64 -29.60 -19.21
N ASP A 106 1.55 -30.36 -20.27
CA ASP A 106 0.28 -30.72 -20.90
C ASP A 106 -0.54 -31.71 -20.03
N ARG A 107 -1.71 -32.12 -20.54
CA ARG A 107 -2.61 -33.03 -19.79
C ARG A 107 -2.02 -34.42 -19.61
N ASP A 108 -1.09 -34.78 -20.51
CA ASP A 108 -0.42 -36.10 -20.50
C ASP A 108 0.84 -36.06 -19.59
N GLY A 109 1.17 -34.91 -19.02
CA GLY A 109 2.31 -34.69 -18.13
C GLY A 109 3.61 -34.43 -18.89
N VAL A 110 3.54 -34.13 -20.19
CA VAL A 110 4.72 -33.81 -21.00
C VAL A 110 5.08 -32.35 -20.84
N ALA A 111 6.34 -32.06 -20.53
CA ALA A 111 6.83 -30.70 -20.36
C ALA A 111 7.29 -30.10 -21.71
N HIS A 112 6.82 -28.88 -21.96
CA HIS A 112 7.16 -28.07 -23.13
C HIS A 112 7.87 -26.81 -22.69
N PRO A 113 9.20 -26.73 -22.77
CA PRO A 113 9.97 -25.57 -22.31
C PRO A 113 9.58 -24.28 -23.05
N VAL A 114 9.58 -23.15 -22.32
CA VAL A 114 9.43 -21.83 -22.93
C VAL A 114 10.71 -21.46 -23.68
N GLY A 115 10.58 -21.10 -24.95
CA GLY A 115 11.70 -20.61 -25.77
C GLY A 115 12.18 -19.23 -25.34
N ALA A 116 13.37 -18.84 -25.76
CA ALA A 116 13.96 -17.54 -25.42
C ALA A 116 13.11 -16.34 -25.88
N ASP A 117 12.34 -16.48 -26.93
CA ASP A 117 11.38 -15.52 -27.48
C ASP A 117 10.16 -15.31 -26.58
N GLY A 118 9.83 -16.29 -25.73
CA GLY A 118 8.77 -16.21 -24.72
C GLY A 118 9.20 -15.52 -23.42
N ILE A 119 10.47 -15.12 -23.27
CA ILE A 119 11.00 -14.53 -22.04
C ILE A 119 11.52 -13.11 -22.33
N ARG A 120 11.02 -12.11 -21.60
CA ARG A 120 11.45 -10.72 -21.77
C ARG A 120 11.36 -9.92 -20.48
N ASP A 121 12.27 -8.98 -20.29
CA ASP A 121 12.20 -8.00 -19.22
C ASP A 121 11.52 -6.73 -19.75
N VAL A 122 10.48 -6.30 -19.05
CA VAL A 122 9.74 -5.07 -19.38
C VAL A 122 9.73 -4.13 -18.18
N GLN A 123 9.67 -2.83 -18.44
CA GLN A 123 9.48 -1.83 -17.39
C GLN A 123 8.17 -2.10 -16.65
N GLU A 124 8.18 -2.02 -15.35
CA GLU A 124 6.95 -2.15 -14.56
C GLU A 124 5.92 -1.08 -14.96
N PRO A 125 4.71 -1.45 -15.41
CA PRO A 125 3.74 -0.49 -15.95
C PRO A 125 3.30 0.58 -14.94
N ARG A 126 3.24 0.26 -13.64
CA ARG A 126 2.87 1.21 -12.58
C ARG A 126 3.87 2.36 -12.44
N SER A 127 5.10 2.15 -12.86
CA SER A 127 6.16 3.15 -12.82
C SER A 127 6.25 3.99 -14.10
N ALA A 128 5.53 3.66 -15.16
CA ALA A 128 5.60 4.36 -16.45
C ALA A 128 5.21 5.84 -16.38
N GLY A 129 4.40 6.24 -15.40
CA GLY A 129 4.00 7.64 -15.14
C GLY A 129 4.79 8.31 -14.03
N ALA A 130 5.79 7.66 -13.45
CA ALA A 130 6.57 8.22 -12.35
C ALA A 130 7.53 9.32 -12.84
N PRO A 131 7.75 10.37 -12.06
CA PRO A 131 8.62 11.48 -12.45
C PRO A 131 10.12 11.15 -12.44
N THR A 132 10.48 9.94 -12.01
CA THR A 132 11.85 9.44 -11.93
C THR A 132 11.98 8.12 -12.67
N PHE A 133 13.19 7.80 -13.15
CA PHE A 133 13.48 6.50 -13.72
C PHE A 133 13.30 5.42 -12.65
N GLN A 134 12.54 4.40 -13.00
CA GLN A 134 12.24 3.28 -12.12
C GLN A 134 13.15 2.11 -12.49
N ASP A 135 13.73 1.50 -11.49
CA ASP A 135 14.63 0.35 -11.64
C ASP A 135 13.89 -0.99 -11.52
N GLY A 136 12.58 -0.94 -11.24
CA GLY A 136 11.70 -2.10 -11.20
C GLY A 136 11.42 -2.66 -12.60
N LEU A 137 11.71 -3.94 -12.79
CA LEU A 137 11.43 -4.70 -13.99
C LEU A 137 10.48 -5.86 -13.70
N LEU A 138 9.74 -6.25 -14.74
CA LEU A 138 8.97 -7.50 -14.77
C LEU A 138 9.62 -8.43 -15.79
N ARG A 139 10.21 -9.54 -15.36
CA ARG A 139 10.50 -10.65 -16.23
C ARG A 139 9.19 -11.35 -16.57
N THR A 140 8.79 -11.22 -17.80
CA THR A 140 7.57 -11.80 -18.35
C THR A 140 7.90 -13.13 -19.01
N VAL A 141 7.16 -14.18 -18.66
CA VAL A 141 7.25 -15.51 -19.23
C VAL A 141 5.92 -15.83 -19.92
N VAL A 142 5.94 -16.06 -21.22
CA VAL A 142 4.78 -16.43 -22.05
C VAL A 142 4.84 -17.91 -22.37
N PHE A 143 3.85 -18.66 -21.93
CA PHE A 143 3.82 -20.10 -22.06
C PHE A 143 3.16 -20.55 -23.35
N PRO A 144 3.81 -21.44 -24.12
CA PRO A 144 3.22 -21.99 -25.35
C PRO A 144 2.15 -23.04 -25.02
N GLY A 145 1.10 -23.13 -25.84
CA GLY A 145 0.19 -24.28 -25.88
C GLY A 145 -0.58 -24.53 -24.59
N VAL A 146 -0.88 -23.48 -23.80
CA VAL A 146 -1.69 -23.61 -22.56
C VAL A 146 -3.14 -23.93 -22.93
N GLU A 147 -3.65 -25.03 -22.40
CA GLU A 147 -5.03 -25.51 -22.57
C GLU A 147 -5.69 -25.77 -21.18
N ALA A 148 -7.00 -25.89 -21.16
CA ALA A 148 -7.70 -26.33 -19.95
C ALA A 148 -7.20 -27.72 -19.53
N GLY A 149 -6.79 -27.88 -18.28
CA GLY A 149 -6.17 -29.11 -17.73
C GLY A 149 -4.65 -29.13 -17.80
N SER A 150 -4.00 -28.23 -18.56
CA SER A 150 -2.54 -28.09 -18.52
C SER A 150 -2.07 -27.22 -17.35
N SER A 151 -0.78 -27.33 -17.04
CA SER A 151 -0.15 -26.52 -15.98
C SER A 151 1.00 -25.69 -16.54
N THR A 152 1.33 -24.60 -15.87
CA THR A 152 2.54 -23.83 -16.13
C THR A 152 3.44 -23.84 -14.90
N ARG A 153 4.72 -24.15 -15.07
CA ARG A 153 5.72 -24.12 -14.01
C ARG A 153 6.74 -23.03 -14.28
N VAL A 154 7.04 -22.26 -13.22
CA VAL A 154 8.16 -21.32 -13.19
C VAL A 154 9.01 -21.66 -11.98
N ALA A 155 10.32 -21.82 -12.20
CA ALA A 155 11.28 -21.84 -11.12
C ALA A 155 12.34 -20.77 -11.37
N PHE A 156 12.65 -19.98 -10.35
CA PHE A 156 13.70 -18.95 -10.44
C PHE A 156 14.49 -18.84 -9.15
N ARG A 157 15.69 -18.28 -9.29
CA ARG A 157 16.50 -17.78 -8.18
C ARG A 157 16.62 -16.27 -8.30
N LYS A 158 16.32 -15.55 -7.23
CA LYS A 158 16.52 -14.11 -7.15
C LYS A 158 17.54 -13.81 -6.05
N THR A 159 18.68 -13.26 -6.43
CA THR A 159 19.75 -12.90 -5.50
C THR A 159 19.70 -11.41 -5.22
N ARG A 160 19.54 -11.04 -3.95
CA ARG A 160 19.61 -9.67 -3.47
C ARG A 160 20.90 -9.46 -2.68
N THR A 161 21.86 -8.79 -3.29
CA THR A 161 23.18 -8.52 -2.68
C THR A 161 23.23 -7.23 -1.86
N LYS A 162 22.27 -6.33 -2.09
CA LYS A 162 22.13 -5.09 -1.33
C LYS A 162 20.82 -5.14 -0.54
N PRO A 163 20.89 -5.23 0.79
CA PRO A 163 19.68 -5.32 1.60
C PRO A 163 18.92 -3.98 1.59
N VAL A 164 17.61 -4.03 1.36
CA VAL A 164 16.71 -2.88 1.56
C VAL A 164 16.66 -2.49 3.04
N ASN A 165 16.73 -3.49 3.92
CA ASN A 165 16.71 -3.32 5.36
C ASN A 165 17.94 -3.98 5.97
N ARG A 166 19.01 -3.23 6.19
CA ARG A 166 20.26 -3.78 6.75
C ARG A 166 20.04 -4.45 8.11
N GLY A 167 20.45 -5.73 8.25
CA GLY A 167 20.36 -6.52 9.49
C GLY A 167 18.92 -6.79 9.97
N TYR A 168 17.95 -6.76 9.06
CA TYR A 168 16.56 -7.07 9.34
C TYR A 168 15.94 -7.80 8.16
N PHE A 169 15.20 -8.85 8.46
CA PHE A 169 14.32 -9.51 7.51
C PHE A 169 12.90 -9.54 8.07
N GLY A 170 11.94 -9.25 7.23
CA GLY A 170 10.51 -9.40 7.51
C GLY A 170 9.78 -9.74 6.23
N TYR A 171 8.79 -10.61 6.32
CA TYR A 171 7.98 -11.05 5.20
C TYR A 171 6.52 -11.19 5.63
N THR A 172 5.61 -10.83 4.76
CA THR A 172 4.17 -10.96 4.99
C THR A 172 3.52 -11.59 3.77
N VAL A 173 2.78 -12.66 3.97
CA VAL A 173 2.00 -13.32 2.94
C VAL A 173 0.56 -13.57 3.40
N GLU A 174 -0.38 -13.31 2.50
CA GLU A 174 -1.77 -13.77 2.59
C GLU A 174 -1.95 -14.89 1.56
N PRO A 175 -2.74 -15.92 1.85
CA PRO A 175 -2.98 -17.00 0.90
C PRO A 175 -3.61 -16.50 -0.39
N SER A 176 -3.39 -17.22 -1.47
CA SER A 176 -4.12 -17.01 -2.72
C SER A 176 -5.62 -17.26 -2.54
N ARG A 177 -6.43 -16.63 -3.38
CA ARG A 177 -7.87 -16.93 -3.47
C ARG A 177 -8.16 -18.20 -4.26
N GLU A 178 -7.16 -18.68 -4.98
CA GLU A 178 -7.25 -19.93 -5.72
C GLU A 178 -7.10 -21.13 -4.77
N PRO A 179 -7.67 -22.29 -5.09
CA PRO A 179 -7.35 -23.52 -4.38
C PRO A 179 -5.85 -23.78 -4.35
N VAL A 180 -5.34 -24.17 -3.18
CA VAL A 180 -3.92 -24.48 -2.96
C VAL A 180 -3.79 -25.93 -2.56
N ASP A 181 -3.23 -26.77 -3.43
CA ASP A 181 -2.96 -28.19 -3.12
C ASP A 181 -1.77 -28.31 -2.16
N SER A 182 -0.71 -27.50 -2.40
CA SER A 182 0.48 -27.45 -1.54
C SER A 182 1.21 -26.12 -1.67
N GLN A 183 1.42 -25.45 -0.54
CA GLN A 183 2.35 -24.32 -0.45
C GLN A 183 3.32 -24.56 0.71
N ARG A 184 4.60 -24.25 0.49
CA ARG A 184 5.65 -24.32 1.50
C ARG A 184 6.46 -23.06 1.49
N LEU A 185 6.52 -22.38 2.63
CA LEU A 185 7.32 -21.18 2.84
C LEU A 185 8.47 -21.52 3.78
N ILE A 186 9.70 -21.29 3.33
CA ILE A 186 10.91 -21.73 4.00
C ILE A 186 11.81 -20.52 4.24
N PHE A 187 12.26 -20.39 5.49
CA PHE A 187 13.17 -19.32 5.91
C PHE A 187 14.40 -19.94 6.55
N ASP A 188 15.51 -19.86 5.86
CA ASP A 188 16.81 -20.33 6.33
C ASP A 188 17.61 -19.11 6.79
N VAL A 189 17.91 -19.03 8.09
CA VAL A 189 18.59 -17.90 8.73
C VAL A 189 19.83 -18.37 9.49
N PRO A 190 20.84 -17.52 9.76
CA PRO A 190 21.91 -17.83 10.69
C PRO A 190 21.36 -18.29 12.05
N ALA A 191 22.00 -19.28 12.69
CA ALA A 191 21.46 -19.90 13.91
C ALA A 191 21.36 -18.93 15.11
N ASP A 192 22.14 -17.84 15.09
CA ASP A 192 22.09 -16.76 16.07
C ASP A 192 21.10 -15.64 15.72
N MET A 193 20.41 -15.75 14.58
CA MET A 193 19.35 -14.83 14.15
C MET A 193 17.98 -15.49 14.39
N PRO A 194 17.24 -15.12 15.43
CA PRO A 194 15.92 -15.70 15.67
C PRO A 194 14.91 -15.25 14.61
N LEU A 195 13.95 -16.10 14.30
CA LEU A 195 12.79 -15.78 13.47
C LEU A 195 11.52 -15.92 14.29
N TYR A 196 10.75 -14.85 14.35
CA TYR A 196 9.45 -14.78 15.01
C TYR A 196 8.34 -14.86 13.96
N ALA A 197 7.20 -15.47 14.27
CA ALA A 197 6.11 -15.66 13.32
C ALA A 197 4.73 -15.40 13.92
N ASP A 198 3.84 -14.83 13.14
CA ASP A 198 2.39 -14.80 13.31
C ASP A 198 1.81 -15.65 12.15
N ALA A 199 1.44 -16.91 12.46
CA ALA A 199 1.10 -17.94 11.47
C ALA A 199 -0.36 -18.38 11.64
N ARG A 200 -1.29 -17.56 11.19
CA ARG A 200 -2.71 -17.95 11.18
C ARG A 200 -3.00 -18.74 9.91
N GLY A 201 -3.58 -19.94 10.05
CA GLY A 201 -3.92 -20.85 8.96
C GLY A 201 -2.73 -21.62 8.37
N TYR A 202 -1.52 -21.21 8.64
CA TYR A 202 -0.29 -21.92 8.28
C TYR A 202 0.14 -22.87 9.39
N VAL A 203 0.62 -24.04 9.00
CA VAL A 203 1.17 -25.06 9.92
C VAL A 203 2.69 -24.89 9.99
N ALA A 204 3.20 -24.47 11.15
CA ALA A 204 4.63 -24.40 11.39
C ALA A 204 5.19 -25.81 11.67
N LEU A 205 6.24 -26.20 10.94
CA LEU A 205 6.99 -27.42 11.23
C LEU A 205 8.06 -27.12 12.28
N PRO A 206 8.53 -28.16 13.03
CA PRO A 206 9.64 -27.99 13.96
C PRO A 206 10.86 -27.44 13.25
N PRO A 207 11.50 -26.36 13.75
CA PRO A 207 12.70 -25.79 13.11
C PRO A 207 13.87 -26.76 13.20
N VAL A 208 14.70 -26.79 12.17
CA VAL A 208 15.89 -27.64 12.08
C VAL A 208 17.14 -26.76 12.05
N THR A 209 18.03 -26.97 13.05
CA THR A 209 19.32 -26.28 13.10
C THR A 209 20.44 -27.24 12.67
N ALA A 210 21.18 -26.85 11.64
CA ALA A 210 22.34 -27.59 11.13
C ALA A 210 23.32 -26.63 10.47
N ASN A 211 24.60 -26.94 10.51
CA ASN A 211 25.67 -26.18 9.85
C ASN A 211 25.67 -24.66 10.15
N GLY A 212 25.34 -24.28 11.38
CA GLY A 212 25.30 -22.87 11.82
C GLY A 212 24.10 -22.08 11.29
N ARG A 213 23.06 -22.74 10.76
CA ARG A 213 21.84 -22.14 10.28
C ARG A 213 20.61 -22.83 10.86
N THR A 214 19.50 -22.11 10.94
CA THR A 214 18.19 -22.64 11.37
C THR A 214 17.20 -22.43 10.23
N ARG A 215 16.56 -23.54 9.85
CA ARG A 215 15.53 -23.60 8.81
C ARG A 215 14.17 -23.66 9.48
N TYR A 216 13.32 -22.69 9.20
CA TYR A 216 11.92 -22.63 9.58
C TYR A 216 11.06 -22.91 8.37
N GLU A 217 10.02 -23.73 8.52
CA GLU A 217 9.15 -24.14 7.42
C GLU A 217 7.68 -24.03 7.85
N PHE A 218 6.87 -23.49 6.95
CA PHE A 218 5.43 -23.30 7.13
C PHE A 218 4.70 -23.90 5.93
N GLU A 219 3.71 -24.77 6.21
CA GLU A 219 2.87 -25.37 5.19
C GLU A 219 1.49 -24.73 5.16
N TYR A 220 0.94 -24.58 3.97
CA TYR A 220 -0.43 -24.16 3.76
C TYR A 220 -1.12 -25.07 2.73
N ARG A 221 -2.32 -25.52 3.07
CA ARG A 221 -3.20 -26.31 2.19
C ARG A 221 -4.61 -25.84 2.47
N HIS A 222 -5.22 -25.18 1.53
CA HIS A 222 -6.56 -24.69 1.70
C HIS A 222 -7.33 -24.66 0.38
N GLY A 223 -8.63 -24.88 0.46
CA GLY A 223 -9.54 -24.57 -0.64
C GLY A 223 -9.69 -23.06 -0.82
N PRO A 224 -10.50 -22.60 -1.76
CA PRO A 224 -10.80 -21.18 -1.90
C PRO A 224 -11.43 -20.69 -0.58
N TYR A 225 -10.90 -19.57 -0.06
CA TYR A 225 -11.46 -18.97 1.12
C TYR A 225 -12.72 -18.16 0.79
N ASP A 226 -13.50 -17.85 1.83
CA ASP A 226 -14.78 -17.15 1.70
C ASP A 226 -14.66 -15.85 0.88
N ARG A 227 -15.72 -15.54 0.18
CA ARG A 227 -15.83 -14.30 -0.59
C ARG A 227 -15.63 -13.09 0.32
N ILE A 228 -14.69 -12.23 -0.04
CA ILE A 228 -14.49 -10.95 0.63
C ILE A 228 -15.53 -9.97 0.08
N GLU A 229 -16.40 -9.46 0.96
CA GLU A 229 -17.41 -8.46 0.60
C GLU A 229 -16.76 -7.11 0.27
N SER A 230 -17.41 -6.34 -0.61
CA SER A 230 -17.00 -4.97 -0.89
C SER A 230 -17.12 -4.11 0.38
N GLY A 231 -16.07 -3.37 0.71
CA GLY A 231 -16.03 -2.54 1.91
C GLY A 231 -15.69 -3.29 3.19
N ALA A 232 -15.39 -4.60 3.13
CA ALA A 232 -14.89 -5.36 4.27
C ALA A 232 -13.55 -4.81 4.78
N VAL A 233 -13.23 -5.08 6.05
CA VAL A 233 -11.88 -4.86 6.59
C VAL A 233 -10.87 -5.72 5.82
N GLY A 234 -9.59 -5.29 5.80
CA GLY A 234 -8.54 -6.03 5.12
C GLY A 234 -8.47 -7.48 5.59
N TYR A 235 -8.34 -8.42 4.65
CA TYR A 235 -8.31 -9.84 4.95
C TYR A 235 -7.25 -10.21 6.00
N ALA A 236 -6.08 -9.58 5.96
CA ALA A 236 -5.03 -9.74 6.96
C ALA A 236 -5.48 -9.50 8.41
N THR A 237 -6.57 -8.74 8.63
CA THR A 237 -7.10 -8.47 9.97
C THR A 237 -7.74 -9.72 10.60
N TYR A 238 -8.42 -10.55 9.82
CA TYR A 238 -9.21 -11.68 10.31
C TYR A 238 -8.89 -13.03 9.63
N GLY A 239 -8.32 -13.02 8.44
CA GLY A 239 -8.06 -14.20 7.64
C GLY A 239 -6.70 -14.85 7.91
N ASP A 240 -6.42 -15.87 7.13
CA ASP A 240 -5.17 -16.60 7.15
C ASP A 240 -4.03 -15.70 6.70
N ARG A 241 -2.88 -15.81 7.36
CA ARG A 241 -1.67 -15.06 7.04
C ARG A 241 -0.44 -15.73 7.63
N LEU A 242 0.69 -15.50 7.02
CA LEU A 242 1.99 -15.71 7.64
C LEU A 242 2.75 -14.40 7.63
N VAL A 243 3.15 -13.95 8.81
CA VAL A 243 4.06 -12.83 9.00
C VAL A 243 5.28 -13.35 9.74
N VAL A 244 6.47 -13.16 9.20
CA VAL A 244 7.72 -13.51 9.84
C VAL A 244 8.61 -12.29 9.99
N SER A 245 9.41 -12.26 11.04
CA SER A 245 10.29 -11.15 11.37
C SER A 245 11.53 -11.65 12.14
N THR A 246 12.68 -11.07 11.86
CA THR A 246 13.87 -11.22 12.72
C THR A 246 13.84 -10.28 13.92
N LEU A 247 12.84 -9.41 14.03
CA LEU A 247 12.58 -8.55 15.18
C LEU A 247 11.42 -9.08 16.02
N PRO A 248 11.55 -9.10 17.36
CA PRO A 248 10.54 -9.72 18.23
C PRO A 248 9.22 -8.96 18.29
N ASP A 249 9.25 -7.64 18.15
CA ASP A 249 8.11 -6.77 18.41
C ASP A 249 8.23 -5.41 17.70
N TYR A 250 7.16 -4.62 17.80
CA TYR A 250 7.09 -3.29 17.19
C TYR A 250 8.00 -2.26 17.87
N ALA A 251 8.39 -2.43 19.12
CA ALA A 251 9.33 -1.54 19.78
C ALA A 251 10.74 -1.70 19.18
N ALA A 252 11.18 -2.96 18.94
CA ALA A 252 12.42 -3.25 18.25
C ALA A 252 12.39 -2.73 16.79
N PHE A 253 11.24 -2.85 16.10
CA PHE A 253 11.07 -2.31 14.77
C PHE A 253 11.16 -0.77 14.76
N ALA A 254 10.51 -0.08 15.72
CA ALA A 254 10.58 1.38 15.86
C ALA A 254 12.02 1.85 16.12
N ALA A 255 12.74 1.19 17.05
CA ALA A 255 14.12 1.52 17.34
C ALA A 255 15.02 1.40 16.09
N ARG A 256 14.79 0.35 15.32
CA ARG A 256 15.52 0.15 14.07
C ARG A 256 15.18 1.20 13.02
N TYR A 257 13.90 1.49 12.80
CA TYR A 257 13.47 2.55 11.87
C TYR A 257 14.08 3.90 12.27
N ARG A 258 14.01 4.26 13.54
CA ARG A 258 14.60 5.49 14.07
C ARG A 258 16.09 5.59 13.74
N ASN A 259 16.85 4.51 13.95
CA ASN A 259 18.28 4.48 13.67
C ASN A 259 18.59 4.61 12.16
N ALA A 260 17.74 4.04 11.30
CA ALA A 260 17.88 4.16 9.85
C ALA A 260 17.44 5.53 9.32
N ALA A 261 16.54 6.22 10.01
CA ALA A 261 15.97 7.50 9.62
C ALA A 261 16.80 8.71 10.09
N VAL A 262 17.95 8.50 10.76
CA VAL A 262 18.85 9.60 11.17
C VAL A 262 19.37 10.33 9.93
N ASP A 263 19.00 11.61 9.81
CA ASP A 263 19.49 12.49 8.75
C ASP A 263 20.44 13.55 9.30
N PRO A 264 21.74 13.50 8.94
CA PRO A 264 22.69 14.53 9.34
C PRO A 264 22.38 15.92 8.75
N GLY A 265 21.49 16.02 7.77
CA GLY A 265 21.02 17.29 7.17
C GLY A 265 19.82 17.91 7.88
N ALA A 266 19.26 17.27 8.91
CA ALA A 266 18.10 17.82 9.63
C ALA A 266 18.39 19.15 10.32
N ASP A 267 19.62 19.35 10.78
CA ASP A 267 20.10 20.58 11.43
C ASP A 267 20.68 21.62 10.43
N ASP A 268 20.46 21.44 9.13
CA ASP A 268 20.97 22.36 8.11
C ASP A 268 20.48 23.80 8.33
N PRO A 269 21.36 24.80 8.32
CA PRO A 269 20.99 26.18 8.53
C PRO A 269 19.90 26.71 7.58
N ALA A 270 19.82 26.20 6.36
CA ALA A 270 18.78 26.57 5.39
C ALA A 270 17.39 26.07 5.82
N VAL A 271 17.30 24.86 6.40
CA VAL A 271 16.06 24.31 6.97
C VAL A 271 15.60 25.20 8.14
N ALA A 272 16.53 25.51 9.05
CA ALA A 272 16.24 26.34 10.20
C ALA A 272 15.84 27.78 9.80
N GLN A 273 16.50 28.37 8.80
CA GLN A 273 16.16 29.69 8.27
C GLN A 273 14.78 29.71 7.64
N LEU A 274 14.45 28.68 6.84
CA LEU A 274 13.13 28.54 6.23
C LEU A 274 12.04 28.47 7.31
N ALA A 275 12.20 27.61 8.31
CA ALA A 275 11.24 27.46 9.40
C ALA A 275 10.99 28.78 10.14
N ARG A 276 12.07 29.51 10.50
CA ARG A 276 11.95 30.82 11.16
C ARG A 276 11.25 31.85 10.29
N THR A 277 11.58 31.87 8.99
CA THR A 277 10.94 32.81 8.05
C THR A 277 9.44 32.54 7.93
N LEU A 278 9.03 31.29 7.79
CA LEU A 278 7.63 30.90 7.68
C LEU A 278 6.81 31.20 8.93
N THR A 279 7.46 31.18 10.09
CA THR A 279 6.78 31.33 11.40
C THR A 279 7.00 32.68 12.06
N ALA A 280 7.66 33.65 11.40
CA ALA A 280 8.09 34.93 11.98
C ALA A 280 6.95 35.76 12.59
N GLY A 281 5.72 35.64 12.09
CA GLY A 281 4.54 36.35 12.60
C GLY A 281 3.69 35.55 13.61
N ALA A 282 4.07 34.30 13.94
CA ALA A 282 3.28 33.43 14.79
C ALA A 282 3.93 33.29 16.18
N ALA A 283 3.17 33.56 17.24
CA ALA A 283 3.63 33.34 18.62
C ALA A 283 3.21 31.93 19.14
N ASP A 284 2.00 31.49 18.79
CA ASP A 284 1.44 30.22 19.24
C ASP A 284 2.09 29.02 18.54
N PRO A 285 2.54 27.99 19.27
CA PRO A 285 3.10 26.75 18.68
C PRO A 285 2.17 26.09 17.68
N ARG A 286 0.85 26.12 17.89
CA ARG A 286 -0.14 25.56 16.97
C ARG A 286 -0.16 26.31 15.63
N ASP A 287 -0.11 27.64 15.68
CA ASP A 287 -0.04 28.47 14.46
C ASP A 287 1.27 28.26 13.71
N LYS A 288 2.39 28.15 14.42
CA LYS A 288 3.69 27.81 13.80
C LYS A 288 3.61 26.44 13.12
N ALA A 289 3.12 25.42 13.80
CA ALA A 289 2.97 24.07 13.22
C ALA A 289 2.06 24.10 11.99
N ARG A 290 0.93 24.83 12.04
CA ARG A 290 0.02 25.00 10.90
C ARG A 290 0.72 25.64 9.69
N LEU A 291 1.46 26.73 9.89
CA LEU A 291 2.18 27.42 8.80
C LEU A 291 3.21 26.50 8.15
N LEU A 292 3.95 25.73 8.93
CA LEU A 292 4.92 24.75 8.42
C LEU A 292 4.23 23.59 7.68
N TYR A 293 3.13 23.09 8.22
CA TYR A 293 2.30 22.06 7.61
C TYR A 293 1.76 22.50 6.23
N ASP A 294 1.13 23.69 6.20
CA ASP A 294 0.57 24.28 4.97
C ASP A 294 1.66 24.47 3.91
N TRP A 295 2.86 24.89 4.35
CA TRP A 295 3.99 25.08 3.44
C TRP A 295 4.48 23.76 2.84
N VAL A 296 4.62 22.70 3.67
CA VAL A 296 5.05 21.38 3.17
C VAL A 296 4.05 20.84 2.15
N GLN A 297 2.75 20.90 2.45
CA GLN A 297 1.70 20.47 1.51
C GLN A 297 1.72 21.25 0.18
N ALA A 298 1.98 22.54 0.23
CA ALA A 298 1.96 23.39 -0.96
C ALA A 298 3.23 23.30 -1.82
N ASN A 299 4.37 22.94 -1.21
CA ASN A 299 5.69 23.07 -1.85
C ASN A 299 6.40 21.73 -2.10
N ILE A 300 5.97 20.66 -1.45
CA ILE A 300 6.54 19.32 -1.63
C ILE A 300 5.50 18.42 -2.28
N ARG A 301 5.79 18.00 -3.50
CA ARG A 301 4.89 17.10 -4.22
C ARG A 301 5.03 15.69 -3.67
N TYR A 302 3.91 15.09 -3.24
CA TYR A 302 3.90 13.69 -2.84
C TYR A 302 4.12 12.77 -4.05
N VAL A 303 5.08 11.87 -3.93
CA VAL A 303 5.41 10.84 -4.93
C VAL A 303 5.65 9.55 -4.18
N GLY A 304 4.66 8.66 -4.22
CA GLY A 304 4.70 7.37 -3.51
C GLY A 304 5.56 6.34 -4.26
N LEU A 305 6.88 6.50 -4.20
CA LEU A 305 7.84 5.60 -4.81
C LEU A 305 8.69 4.96 -3.72
N PHE A 306 8.46 3.67 -3.48
CA PHE A 306 9.17 2.87 -2.48
C PHE A 306 10.11 1.89 -3.19
N LEU A 307 11.14 2.39 -3.86
CA LEU A 307 12.08 1.60 -4.64
C LEU A 307 13.51 1.86 -4.20
N GLY A 308 14.34 0.83 -4.32
CA GLY A 308 15.77 0.93 -4.06
C GLY A 308 16.16 0.94 -2.58
N GLU A 309 17.39 1.34 -2.30
CA GLU A 309 17.98 1.37 -0.95
C GLU A 309 17.26 2.34 0.01
N THR A 310 16.52 3.32 -0.52
CA THR A 310 15.77 4.32 0.26
C THR A 310 14.33 3.90 0.56
N ALA A 311 13.92 2.70 0.16
CA ALA A 311 12.55 2.24 0.41
C ALA A 311 12.17 2.23 1.91
N ALA A 312 13.15 1.98 2.79
CA ALA A 312 12.94 1.84 4.22
C ALA A 312 13.32 3.09 5.05
N ALA A 313 14.04 4.05 4.49
CA ALA A 313 14.49 5.26 5.19
C ALA A 313 14.17 6.52 4.37
N PRO A 314 13.94 7.68 5.02
CA PRO A 314 13.73 8.94 4.31
C PRO A 314 15.01 9.40 3.57
N HIS A 315 14.81 10.17 2.53
CA HIS A 315 15.88 10.93 1.89
C HIS A 315 16.37 12.05 2.81
N ARG A 316 17.54 12.61 2.50
CA ARG A 316 18.05 13.76 3.24
C ARG A 316 17.10 14.95 3.10
N VAL A 317 16.83 15.63 4.19
CA VAL A 317 15.93 16.80 4.23
C VAL A 317 16.35 17.88 3.23
N THR A 318 17.66 18.10 3.07
CA THR A 318 18.21 19.04 2.08
C THR A 318 17.91 18.63 0.64
N ASP A 319 17.90 17.34 0.34
CA ASP A 319 17.58 16.83 -0.99
C ASP A 319 16.08 16.97 -1.29
N ILE A 320 15.22 16.69 -0.29
CA ILE A 320 13.77 16.88 -0.38
C ILE A 320 13.45 18.36 -0.67
N LEU A 321 14.09 19.29 0.08
CA LEU A 321 13.94 20.73 -0.14
C LEU A 321 14.37 21.16 -1.52
N ARG A 322 15.50 20.66 -2.01
CA ARG A 322 16.03 20.99 -3.34
C ARG A 322 15.12 20.45 -4.45
N ASN A 323 14.70 19.21 -4.33
CA ASN A 323 13.97 18.48 -5.37
C ASN A 323 12.47 18.79 -5.39
N ARG A 324 11.90 19.28 -4.29
CA ARG A 324 10.48 19.64 -4.14
C ARG A 324 9.52 18.44 -4.33
N TYR A 325 9.99 17.23 -4.06
CA TYR A 325 9.14 16.05 -3.97
C TYR A 325 9.69 15.05 -2.95
N GLY A 326 8.84 14.16 -2.49
CA GLY A 326 9.17 13.06 -1.59
C GLY A 326 7.97 12.15 -1.33
N ASP A 327 8.22 11.02 -0.70
CA ASP A 327 7.17 10.12 -0.24
C ASP A 327 6.73 10.41 1.22
N CYS A 328 5.93 9.54 1.83
CA CYS A 328 5.38 9.77 3.16
C CYS A 328 6.46 9.98 4.23
N LYS A 329 7.53 9.18 4.22
CA LYS A 329 8.63 9.30 5.19
C LYS A 329 9.46 10.57 4.97
N ASP A 330 9.60 11.00 3.72
CA ASP A 330 10.27 12.25 3.36
C ASP A 330 9.49 13.47 3.86
N HIS A 331 8.17 13.45 3.68
CA HIS A 331 7.27 14.46 4.21
C HIS A 331 7.38 14.57 5.74
N VAL A 332 7.39 13.42 6.44
CA VAL A 332 7.54 13.37 7.90
C VAL A 332 8.91 13.90 8.33
N ALA A 333 9.99 13.50 7.66
CA ALA A 333 11.35 13.94 7.98
C ALA A 333 11.51 15.46 7.81
N LEU A 334 11.07 16.00 6.68
CA LEU A 334 11.13 17.45 6.43
C LEU A 334 10.25 18.23 7.41
N PHE A 335 9.02 17.80 7.62
CA PHE A 335 8.12 18.47 8.55
C PHE A 335 8.66 18.45 9.98
N GLY A 336 9.21 17.30 10.41
CA GLY A 336 9.86 17.16 11.70
C GLY A 336 11.06 18.10 11.88
N ALA A 337 11.93 18.21 10.88
CA ALA A 337 13.08 19.11 10.89
C ALA A 337 12.65 20.60 10.98
N LEU A 338 11.63 20.99 10.23
CA LEU A 338 11.07 22.35 10.28
C LEU A 338 10.46 22.67 11.66
N LEU A 339 9.73 21.71 12.26
CA LEU A 339 9.15 21.84 13.60
C LEU A 339 10.24 21.96 14.67
N ALA A 340 11.25 21.10 14.64
CA ALA A 340 12.39 21.13 15.56
C ALA A 340 13.12 22.46 15.53
N ALA A 341 13.31 23.05 14.35
CA ALA A 341 13.99 24.35 14.16
C ALA A 341 13.26 25.53 14.83
N VAL A 342 11.98 25.37 15.17
CA VAL A 342 11.18 26.38 15.90
C VAL A 342 10.74 25.90 17.30
N GLY A 343 11.39 24.84 17.82
CA GLY A 343 11.21 24.34 19.16
C GLY A 343 9.92 23.55 19.41
N ILE A 344 9.32 22.98 18.36
CA ILE A 344 8.12 22.13 18.47
C ILE A 344 8.53 20.67 18.35
N ARG A 345 8.17 19.86 19.37
CA ARG A 345 8.44 18.42 19.34
C ARG A 345 7.51 17.71 18.37
N SER A 346 8.07 16.76 17.64
CA SER A 346 7.31 15.87 16.76
C SER A 346 7.93 14.48 16.76
N GLU A 347 7.12 13.47 16.45
CA GLU A 347 7.50 12.07 16.42
C GLU A 347 6.95 11.43 15.15
N PRO A 348 7.75 10.68 14.38
CA PRO A 348 7.28 9.89 13.25
C PRO A 348 6.30 8.81 13.74
N VAL A 349 5.25 8.58 12.97
CA VAL A 349 4.22 7.57 13.25
C VAL A 349 4.07 6.68 12.03
N LEU A 350 4.23 5.39 12.22
CA LEU A 350 4.07 4.39 11.18
C LEU A 350 2.72 3.69 11.32
N LEU A 351 1.99 3.56 10.21
CA LEU A 351 0.66 2.98 10.18
C LEU A 351 0.33 2.36 8.81
N ASN A 352 -0.87 1.79 8.68
CA ASN A 352 -1.36 1.25 7.42
C ASN A 352 -2.39 2.19 6.78
N LEU A 353 -2.14 2.55 5.51
CA LEU A 353 -3.16 3.13 4.63
C LEU A 353 -4.07 2.02 4.13
N GLY A 354 -5.29 1.96 4.58
CA GLY A 354 -6.22 0.96 4.09
C GLY A 354 -7.16 0.43 5.17
N SER A 355 -7.57 -0.80 5.01
CA SER A 355 -8.57 -1.45 5.85
C SER A 355 -7.99 -2.34 6.95
N VAL A 356 -6.70 -2.18 7.29
CA VAL A 356 -6.05 -2.92 8.38
C VAL A 356 -6.29 -2.21 9.71
N TYR A 357 -7.08 -2.82 10.57
CA TYR A 357 -7.45 -2.30 11.89
C TYR A 357 -6.74 -2.99 13.05
N THR A 358 -6.03 -4.08 12.77
CA THR A 358 -5.24 -4.84 13.74
C THR A 358 -3.93 -5.24 13.09
N LEU A 359 -2.82 -4.96 13.76
CA LEU A 359 -1.51 -5.41 13.30
C LEU A 359 -1.27 -6.87 13.66
N PRO A 360 -0.47 -7.60 12.88
CA PRO A 360 0.08 -8.90 13.29
C PRO A 360 0.85 -8.81 14.61
N SER A 361 1.04 -9.94 15.28
CA SER A 361 1.79 -9.98 16.56
C SER A 361 3.28 -9.68 16.40
N VAL A 362 3.83 -9.86 15.20
CA VAL A 362 5.22 -9.53 14.85
C VAL A 362 5.27 -8.50 13.74
N PRO A 363 6.32 -7.64 13.68
CA PRO A 363 6.42 -6.59 12.69
C PRO A 363 6.88 -7.16 11.33
N GLY A 364 5.94 -7.55 10.49
CA GLY A 364 6.24 -7.91 9.11
C GLY A 364 6.59 -6.70 8.25
N TYR A 365 7.37 -6.93 7.21
CA TYR A 365 7.63 -5.94 6.17
C TYR A 365 6.81 -6.31 4.93
N GLY A 366 6.11 -5.32 4.37
CA GLY A 366 5.26 -5.52 3.22
C GLY A 366 3.83 -5.02 3.45
N GLY A 367 3.03 -4.94 2.39
CA GLY A 367 1.78 -4.21 2.30
C GLY A 367 0.66 -4.55 3.31
N GLY A 368 0.84 -5.59 4.13
CA GLY A 368 -0.18 -6.02 5.10
C GLY A 368 -0.09 -5.38 6.49
N ALA A 369 1.03 -4.73 6.85
CA ALA A 369 1.22 -4.22 8.21
C ALA A 369 1.39 -2.69 8.25
N ILE A 370 2.51 -2.19 7.75
CA ILE A 370 2.86 -0.77 7.76
C ILE A 370 3.25 -0.35 6.35
N ASN A 371 2.59 0.69 5.83
CA ASN A 371 2.84 1.19 4.47
C ASN A 371 2.76 2.72 4.36
N HIS A 372 2.61 3.43 5.49
CA HIS A 372 2.51 4.88 5.52
C HIS A 372 3.16 5.46 6.77
N ALA A 373 3.56 6.73 6.66
CA ALA A 373 4.10 7.52 7.77
C ALA A 373 3.39 8.87 7.86
N ILE A 374 3.06 9.27 9.09
CA ILE A 374 2.53 10.59 9.46
C ILE A 374 3.29 11.13 10.66
N THR A 375 2.93 12.31 11.14
CA THR A 375 3.60 12.97 12.26
C THR A 375 2.68 13.06 13.48
N TRP A 376 3.19 12.75 14.67
CA TRP A 376 2.58 13.05 15.95
C TRP A 376 3.23 14.27 16.59
N LEU A 377 2.43 15.21 17.07
CA LEU A 377 2.87 16.40 17.79
C LEU A 377 2.40 16.29 19.26
N PRO A 378 3.25 15.79 20.16
CA PRO A 378 2.86 15.46 21.52
C PRO A 378 2.37 16.68 22.32
N ASP A 379 3.03 17.84 22.19
CA ASP A 379 2.67 19.06 22.90
C ASP A 379 1.32 19.65 22.46
N LEU A 380 0.88 19.31 21.26
CA LEU A 380 -0.40 19.74 20.69
C LEU A 380 -1.47 18.64 20.75
N ALA A 381 -1.10 17.42 21.18
CA ALA A 381 -1.94 16.22 21.15
C ALA A 381 -2.61 16.00 19.77
N ARG A 382 -1.83 16.13 18.67
CA ARG A 382 -2.36 16.05 17.31
C ARG A 382 -1.51 15.20 16.39
N TYR A 383 -2.19 14.44 15.54
CA TYR A 383 -1.60 13.84 14.36
C TYR A 383 -1.69 14.82 13.18
N ALA A 384 -0.72 14.75 12.27
CA ALA A 384 -0.67 15.54 11.05
C ALA A 384 -0.16 14.68 9.89
N ASP A 385 -0.88 14.70 8.77
CA ASP A 385 -0.49 14.03 7.53
C ASP A 385 -0.29 15.08 6.43
N THR A 386 0.97 15.37 6.10
CA THR A 386 1.33 16.36 5.09
C THR A 386 1.27 15.81 3.66
N THR A 387 0.99 14.52 3.48
CA THR A 387 0.98 13.88 2.14
C THR A 387 -0.31 14.14 1.38
N THR A 388 -1.42 14.35 2.09
CA THR A 388 -2.73 14.59 1.49
C THR A 388 -2.96 16.07 1.24
N ALA A 389 -2.77 16.49 0.01
CA ALA A 389 -2.91 17.89 -0.38
C ALA A 389 -4.33 18.42 -0.10
N GLY A 390 -4.39 19.61 0.53
CA GLY A 390 -5.62 20.36 0.72
C GLY A 390 -6.42 20.02 1.96
N ILE A 391 -5.92 19.15 2.83
CA ILE A 391 -6.50 18.92 4.15
C ILE A 391 -5.86 19.89 5.13
N ALA A 392 -6.65 20.64 5.89
CA ALA A 392 -6.14 21.62 6.85
C ALA A 392 -5.48 20.95 8.05
N PHE A 393 -4.51 21.65 8.65
CA PHE A 393 -3.86 21.22 9.87
C PHE A 393 -4.88 20.94 10.98
N GLY A 394 -4.80 19.76 11.57
CA GLY A 394 -5.69 19.29 12.62
C GLY A 394 -6.79 18.34 12.15
N TYR A 395 -6.90 18.08 10.85
CA TYR A 395 -7.72 17.02 10.28
C TYR A 395 -6.86 15.91 9.69
N LEU A 396 -7.38 14.70 9.72
CA LEU A 396 -6.76 13.53 9.09
C LEU A 396 -7.61 13.02 7.93
N PRO A 397 -7.00 12.53 6.85
CA PRO A 397 -7.72 11.78 5.83
C PRO A 397 -8.44 10.58 6.46
N PRO A 398 -9.68 10.23 6.05
CA PRO A 398 -10.41 9.09 6.62
C PRO A 398 -9.64 7.77 6.54
N ILE A 399 -8.81 7.62 5.51
CA ILE A 399 -8.02 6.40 5.29
C ILE A 399 -6.97 6.13 6.37
N VAL A 400 -6.52 7.16 7.12
CA VAL A 400 -5.58 7.01 8.25
C VAL A 400 -6.27 7.11 9.61
N MET A 401 -7.59 7.23 9.66
CA MET A 401 -8.35 7.28 10.90
C MET A 401 -8.60 5.87 11.44
N ASP A 402 -8.66 5.76 12.78
CA ASP A 402 -8.86 4.49 13.49
C ASP A 402 -7.86 3.40 13.09
N ARG A 403 -6.60 3.76 12.93
CA ARG A 403 -5.53 2.82 12.56
C ARG A 403 -4.59 2.58 13.74
N PRO A 404 -4.09 1.33 13.91
CA PRO A 404 -2.93 1.11 14.76
C PRO A 404 -1.78 2.00 14.30
N ALA A 405 -1.14 2.67 15.23
CA ALA A 405 -0.13 3.69 14.99
C ALA A 405 1.11 3.41 15.86
N LEU A 406 2.23 3.10 15.22
CA LEU A 406 3.49 2.90 15.90
C LEU A 406 4.21 4.24 16.04
N LEU A 407 4.32 4.74 17.27
CA LEU A 407 5.11 5.90 17.61
C LEU A 407 6.60 5.53 17.59
N VAL A 408 7.38 6.13 16.69
CA VAL A 408 8.75 5.66 16.40
C VAL A 408 9.73 5.96 17.54
N ASP A 409 9.65 7.16 18.12
CA ASP A 409 10.63 7.59 19.14
C ASP A 409 10.43 6.86 20.46
N THR A 410 9.19 6.59 20.81
CA THR A 410 8.81 5.89 22.04
C THR A 410 8.68 4.38 21.89
N GLY A 411 8.49 3.88 20.66
CA GLY A 411 8.25 2.46 20.39
C GLY A 411 6.85 1.98 20.81
N VAL A 412 5.95 2.89 21.14
CA VAL A 412 4.61 2.58 21.67
C VAL A 412 3.62 2.40 20.53
N LEU A 413 2.83 1.33 20.61
CA LEU A 413 1.64 1.16 19.76
C LEU A 413 0.49 2.00 20.32
N SER A 414 -0.01 2.90 19.53
CA SER A 414 -1.15 3.79 19.78
C SER A 414 -2.22 3.56 18.70
N ARG A 415 -3.17 4.47 18.60
CA ARG A 415 -4.21 4.45 17.57
C ARG A 415 -4.52 5.88 17.14
N THR A 416 -4.69 6.10 15.85
CA THR A 416 -5.19 7.38 15.34
C THR A 416 -6.66 7.58 15.73
N PRO A 417 -7.16 8.83 15.81
CA PRO A 417 -8.54 9.10 16.19
C PRO A 417 -9.56 8.34 15.34
N ALA A 418 -10.56 7.74 15.97
CA ALA A 418 -11.64 7.03 15.29
C ALA A 418 -12.67 7.99 14.67
N THR A 419 -12.76 9.19 15.22
CA THR A 419 -13.71 10.22 14.75
C THR A 419 -13.03 11.59 14.73
N GLN A 420 -13.56 12.45 13.89
CA GLN A 420 -13.23 13.88 13.89
C GLN A 420 -14.51 14.70 13.68
N PRO A 421 -14.53 15.97 14.11
CA PRO A 421 -15.72 16.81 13.96
C PRO A 421 -16.16 16.85 12.49
N ARG A 422 -17.45 16.69 12.27
CA ARG A 422 -18.09 16.82 10.96
C ARG A 422 -19.54 17.23 11.15
N GLY A 423 -20.01 18.12 10.33
CA GLY A 423 -21.41 18.53 10.32
C GLY A 423 -21.83 18.98 8.93
N ARG A 424 -23.09 18.79 8.62
CA ARG A 424 -23.71 19.33 7.43
C ARG A 424 -25.14 19.74 7.78
N LEU A 425 -25.46 20.99 7.50
CA LEU A 425 -26.83 21.51 7.52
C LEU A 425 -27.24 21.85 6.08
N ALA A 426 -28.33 21.26 5.60
CA ALA A 426 -28.89 21.59 4.29
C ALA A 426 -30.28 22.19 4.49
N ARG A 427 -30.51 23.36 3.90
CA ARG A 427 -31.82 24.00 3.80
C ARG A 427 -32.20 24.10 2.32
N VAL A 428 -33.38 23.59 1.98
CA VAL A 428 -33.89 23.63 0.62
C VAL A 428 -35.19 24.42 0.65
N GLU A 429 -35.26 25.50 -0.14
CA GLU A 429 -36.43 26.31 -0.36
C GLU A 429 -36.98 25.96 -1.75
N ILE A 430 -38.26 25.54 -1.82
CA ILE A 430 -38.88 25.08 -3.03
C ILE A 430 -40.03 26.05 -3.38
N ASP A 431 -40.00 26.66 -4.56
CA ASP A 431 -41.08 27.44 -5.14
C ASP A 431 -41.80 26.61 -6.21
N ALA A 432 -42.98 26.14 -5.84
CA ALA A 432 -43.82 25.29 -6.68
C ALA A 432 -44.98 26.06 -7.33
N ALA A 433 -44.95 27.39 -7.37
CA ALA A 433 -46.07 28.21 -7.83
C ALA A 433 -46.30 28.24 -9.37
N GLY A 434 -45.44 27.58 -10.17
CA GLY A 434 -45.51 27.55 -11.63
C GLY A 434 -46.03 26.25 -12.21
N ALA A 435 -46.87 26.30 -13.23
CA ALA A 435 -47.28 25.12 -13.96
C ALA A 435 -46.12 24.55 -14.80
N GLY A 436 -45.61 23.38 -14.44
CA GLY A 436 -44.66 22.60 -15.23
C GLY A 436 -43.16 22.75 -14.86
N THR A 437 -42.79 23.77 -14.11
CA THR A 437 -41.39 23.92 -13.60
C THR A 437 -41.40 24.34 -12.15
N THR A 438 -40.50 23.73 -11.37
CA THR A 438 -40.28 24.06 -9.96
C THR A 438 -38.88 24.71 -9.81
N ARG A 439 -38.82 25.83 -9.13
CA ARG A 439 -37.56 26.47 -8.77
C ARG A 439 -37.24 26.09 -7.33
N PHE A 440 -35.95 25.82 -7.07
CA PHE A 440 -35.49 25.61 -5.70
C PHE A 440 -34.18 26.31 -5.46
N HIS A 441 -33.91 26.62 -4.20
CA HIS A 441 -32.62 27.09 -3.70
C HIS A 441 -32.15 26.14 -2.60
N ALA A 442 -30.94 25.62 -2.75
CA ALA A 442 -30.33 24.77 -1.76
C ALA A 442 -29.15 25.51 -1.10
N TYR A 443 -29.22 25.63 0.20
CA TYR A 443 -28.15 26.19 1.03
C TYR A 443 -27.52 25.06 1.82
N VAL A 444 -26.20 24.91 1.70
CA VAL A 444 -25.45 23.87 2.41
C VAL A 444 -24.40 24.56 3.26
N GLU A 445 -24.44 24.33 4.55
CA GLU A 445 -23.43 24.77 5.50
C GLU A 445 -22.73 23.54 6.07
N ASP A 446 -21.43 23.47 5.83
CA ASP A 446 -20.57 22.37 6.30
C ASP A 446 -19.61 22.88 7.37
N ASP A 447 -19.38 22.06 8.39
CA ASP A 447 -18.33 22.27 9.36
C ASP A 447 -17.36 21.07 9.45
N GLY A 448 -16.28 21.25 10.22
CA GLY A 448 -15.31 20.20 10.48
C GLY A 448 -14.77 19.54 9.22
N TRP A 449 -14.72 18.21 9.22
CA TRP A 449 -14.20 17.42 8.09
C TRP A 449 -14.99 17.63 6.80
N THR A 450 -16.30 17.78 6.89
CA THR A 450 -17.15 18.00 5.72
C THR A 450 -16.79 19.31 5.02
N ALA A 451 -16.55 20.38 5.80
CA ALA A 451 -16.07 21.65 5.27
C ALA A 451 -14.68 21.54 4.61
N GLU A 452 -13.78 20.71 5.14
CA GLU A 452 -12.47 20.48 4.53
C GLU A 452 -12.58 19.83 3.15
N LEU A 453 -13.45 18.84 3.00
CA LEU A 453 -13.70 18.19 1.70
C LEU A 453 -14.23 19.19 0.67
N GLU A 454 -15.22 20.02 1.07
CA GLU A 454 -15.78 21.03 0.18
C GLU A 454 -14.73 22.11 -0.18
N ARG A 455 -13.98 22.63 0.78
CA ARG A 455 -12.90 23.59 0.51
C ARG A 455 -11.86 23.03 -0.46
N ASN A 456 -11.46 21.76 -0.29
CA ASN A 456 -10.50 21.13 -1.19
C ASN A 456 -11.05 20.99 -2.60
N LEU A 457 -12.32 20.62 -2.73
CA LEU A 457 -13.02 20.52 -4.02
C LEU A 457 -13.06 21.89 -4.73
N PHE A 458 -13.48 22.94 -4.01
CA PHE A 458 -13.62 24.28 -4.59
C PHE A 458 -12.30 25.02 -4.79
N ARG A 459 -11.23 24.67 -4.08
CA ARG A 459 -9.90 25.31 -4.24
C ARG A 459 -9.35 25.22 -5.66
N ARG A 460 -9.70 24.16 -6.40
CA ARG A 460 -9.24 23.88 -7.77
C ARG A 460 -10.35 24.03 -8.82
N ALA A 461 -11.54 24.44 -8.39
CA ALA A 461 -12.69 24.53 -9.29
C ALA A 461 -12.62 25.77 -10.18
N THR A 462 -12.89 25.57 -11.46
CA THR A 462 -13.18 26.64 -12.41
C THR A 462 -14.69 26.93 -12.42
N PRO A 463 -15.15 28.11 -12.92
CA PRO A 463 -16.60 28.37 -13.05
C PRO A 463 -17.35 27.25 -13.77
N ASP A 464 -16.80 26.71 -14.84
CA ASP A 464 -17.42 25.61 -15.59
C ASP A 464 -17.49 24.31 -14.79
N SER A 465 -16.44 23.98 -14.02
CA SER A 465 -16.44 22.79 -13.16
C SER A 465 -17.39 22.93 -11.98
N VAL A 466 -17.61 24.14 -11.47
CA VAL A 466 -18.63 24.41 -10.44
C VAL A 466 -20.03 24.14 -10.99
N ALA A 467 -20.36 24.65 -12.20
CA ALA A 467 -21.63 24.40 -12.84
C ALA A 467 -21.87 22.90 -13.12
N GLN A 468 -20.83 22.19 -13.59
CA GLN A 468 -20.88 20.74 -13.77
C GLN A 468 -21.13 20.01 -12.45
N LEU A 469 -20.45 20.39 -11.38
CA LEU A 469 -20.62 19.83 -10.05
C LEU A 469 -22.05 20.02 -9.54
N ALA A 470 -22.61 21.23 -9.67
CA ALA A 470 -23.98 21.53 -9.27
C ALA A 470 -24.98 20.64 -10.03
N ASN A 471 -24.83 20.55 -11.37
CA ASN A 471 -25.68 19.68 -12.20
C ASN A 471 -25.53 18.18 -11.87
N ASN A 472 -24.29 17.73 -11.52
CA ASN A 472 -24.05 16.35 -11.08
C ASN A 472 -24.76 16.07 -9.75
N ARG A 473 -24.65 16.97 -8.78
CA ARG A 473 -25.34 16.84 -7.47
C ARG A 473 -26.85 16.81 -7.66
N LEU A 474 -27.40 17.65 -8.52
CA LEU A 474 -28.82 17.65 -8.87
C LEU A 474 -29.26 16.27 -9.40
N ARG A 475 -28.52 15.72 -10.35
CA ARG A 475 -28.80 14.38 -10.91
C ARG A 475 -28.69 13.27 -9.86
N GLN A 476 -27.65 13.31 -9.02
CA GLN A 476 -27.45 12.33 -7.95
C GLN A 476 -28.57 12.35 -6.91
N SER A 477 -29.20 13.52 -6.70
CA SER A 477 -30.38 13.65 -5.83
C SER A 477 -31.67 13.15 -6.50
N GLY A 478 -31.60 12.56 -7.69
CA GLY A 478 -32.77 12.08 -8.42
C GLY A 478 -33.63 13.19 -9.07
N LEU A 479 -33.18 14.44 -9.00
CA LEU A 479 -33.91 15.57 -9.55
C LEU A 479 -33.56 15.78 -11.03
N ARG A 480 -34.55 16.09 -11.82
CA ARG A 480 -34.39 16.46 -13.24
C ARG A 480 -34.41 17.98 -13.35
N GLY A 481 -33.43 18.55 -14.03
CA GLY A 481 -33.37 20.00 -14.18
C GLY A 481 -31.95 20.48 -14.52
N ARG A 482 -31.74 21.76 -14.32
CA ARG A 482 -30.47 22.46 -14.53
C ARG A 482 -30.17 23.28 -13.28
N ALA A 483 -28.94 23.17 -12.78
CA ALA A 483 -28.41 23.99 -11.71
C ALA A 483 -27.57 25.14 -12.26
#